data_73911de1bb972cb64db15f5b5677794c
#
_entry.id   73911de1bb972cb64db15f5b5677794c
#
_cell.length_a   1.000
_cell.length_b   1.000
_cell.length_c   1.000
_cell.angle_alpha   90.00
_cell.angle_beta   90.00
_cell.angle_gamma   90.00
#
_symmetry.space_group_name_H-M   'P 1'
#
loop_
_entity.id
_entity.type
_entity.pdbx_description
1 polymer ?
#
loop_
_entity_poly.entity_id
_entity_poly.type
_entity_poly.pdbx_seq_one_letter_code
_entity_poly.pdbx_strand_id
1 'polypeptide(L)'
;MTKETNPTTLTRRALLGRAASAGSLAVIGGGFMAAPNASWALTVNVISSHQMATVFQMARDIYPHDQIGDEYYVIAVKGYDSDGAKDMIAEGVAALDNSAQAAGFADYLSVGWESDRVKLLTAMEETGFFQTIRGGLITGLYNQKAVWPIFGYEGESFSQGGYIDRGFDDINWL
;
A
#
# COMPACT_ATOMS: atom_id res chain seq x y z
N MET A 1 -49.39 -18.96 -10.52
CA MET A 1 -48.14 -19.59 -11.00
C MET A 1 -47.01 -18.59 -10.76
N THR A 2 -46.43 -18.65 -9.60
CA THR A 2 -45.30 -17.79 -9.19
C THR A 2 -44.00 -18.46 -9.59
N LYS A 3 -43.23 -17.78 -10.41
CA LYS A 3 -41.95 -18.24 -10.94
C LYS A 3 -40.87 -18.00 -9.87
N GLU A 4 -40.43 -19.08 -9.23
CA GLU A 4 -39.29 -19.07 -8.33
C GLU A 4 -38.00 -18.69 -9.11
N THR A 5 -37.41 -17.60 -8.72
CA THR A 5 -36.09 -17.21 -9.19
C THR A 5 -35.02 -17.98 -8.43
N ASN A 6 -34.38 -18.89 -9.10
CA ASN A 6 -33.28 -19.73 -8.63
C ASN A 6 -32.08 -18.85 -8.19
N PRO A 7 -31.51 -19.02 -6.99
CA PRO A 7 -30.33 -18.26 -6.58
C PRO A 7 -29.14 -18.67 -7.45
N THR A 8 -28.57 -17.70 -8.14
CA THR A 8 -27.37 -17.85 -8.98
C THR A 8 -26.23 -18.45 -8.16
N THR A 9 -25.92 -19.71 -8.42
CA THR A 9 -24.75 -20.40 -7.88
C THR A 9 -23.48 -19.69 -8.39
N LEU A 10 -22.83 -18.97 -7.49
CA LEU A 10 -21.56 -18.35 -7.78
C LEU A 10 -20.51 -19.44 -8.08
N THR A 11 -20.01 -19.48 -9.29
CA THR A 11 -18.93 -20.41 -9.65
C THR A 11 -17.64 -20.01 -8.91
N ARG A 12 -16.78 -21.00 -8.59
CA ARG A 12 -15.48 -20.77 -7.92
C ARG A 12 -14.63 -19.72 -8.65
N ARG A 13 -14.73 -19.66 -9.99
CA ARG A 13 -14.05 -18.67 -10.83
C ARG A 13 -14.61 -17.25 -10.63
N ALA A 14 -15.91 -17.10 -10.45
CA ALA A 14 -16.57 -15.82 -10.15
C ALA A 14 -16.28 -15.37 -8.71
N LEU A 15 -16.10 -16.32 -7.78
CA LEU A 15 -15.71 -16.04 -6.40
C LEU A 15 -14.24 -15.57 -6.33
N LEU A 16 -13.34 -16.22 -7.04
CA LEU A 16 -11.91 -15.85 -7.14
C LEU A 16 -11.74 -14.51 -7.86
N GLY A 17 -12.50 -14.25 -8.92
CA GLY A 17 -12.49 -12.95 -9.60
C GLY A 17 -13.01 -11.81 -8.71
N ARG A 18 -13.95 -12.10 -7.79
CA ARG A 18 -14.44 -11.12 -6.80
C ARG A 18 -13.53 -10.98 -5.57
N ALA A 19 -12.81 -12.03 -5.20
CA ALA A 19 -11.80 -11.98 -4.14
C ALA A 19 -10.55 -11.20 -4.58
N ALA A 20 -10.15 -11.31 -5.85
CA ALA A 20 -9.09 -10.48 -6.43
C ALA A 20 -9.49 -8.99 -6.53
N SER A 21 -10.80 -8.69 -6.60
CA SER A 21 -11.31 -7.31 -6.60
C SER A 21 -11.58 -6.74 -5.20
N ALA A 22 -11.51 -7.55 -4.14
CA ALA A 22 -11.72 -7.08 -2.77
C ALA A 22 -10.50 -6.32 -2.18
N GLY A 23 -9.35 -6.40 -2.85
CA GLY A 23 -8.16 -5.59 -2.56
C GLY A 23 -7.93 -4.47 -3.58
N SER A 24 -8.79 -4.31 -4.58
CA SER A 24 -8.62 -3.26 -5.57
C SER A 24 -9.12 -1.92 -5.03
N LEU A 25 -8.23 -0.96 -4.99
CA LEU A 25 -8.51 0.43 -4.74
C LEU A 25 -9.52 0.97 -5.76
N ALA A 26 -10.70 1.41 -5.30
CA ALA A 26 -11.65 2.08 -6.16
C ALA A 26 -11.27 3.55 -6.29
N VAL A 27 -10.88 3.99 -7.47
CA VAL A 27 -10.66 5.39 -7.81
C VAL A 27 -11.99 5.97 -8.32
N ILE A 28 -12.60 6.86 -7.55
CA ILE A 28 -13.85 7.53 -7.94
C ILE A 28 -13.62 9.05 -7.98
N GLY A 29 -13.71 9.62 -9.18
CA GLY A 29 -13.88 11.05 -9.37
C GLY A 29 -12.84 11.96 -8.69
N GLY A 30 -11.53 11.71 -8.86
CA GLY A 30 -10.46 12.52 -8.27
C GLY A 30 -10.16 12.21 -6.80
N GLY A 31 -10.85 11.23 -6.19
CA GLY A 31 -10.60 10.74 -4.85
C GLY A 31 -10.13 9.27 -4.87
N PHE A 32 -9.32 8.92 -3.91
CA PHE A 32 -8.81 7.60 -3.71
C PHE A 32 -9.55 6.93 -2.54
N MET A 33 -10.18 5.80 -2.76
CA MET A 33 -10.81 5.00 -1.69
C MET A 33 -10.27 3.58 -1.71
N ALA A 34 -9.68 3.16 -0.62
CA ALA A 34 -9.42 1.75 -0.39
C ALA A 34 -10.60 1.16 0.36
N ALA A 35 -11.21 0.15 -0.19
CA ALA A 35 -12.39 -0.55 0.29
C ALA A 35 -13.67 0.31 0.50
N PRO A 36 -14.86 -0.24 0.26
CA PRO A 36 -16.13 0.49 0.32
C PRO A 36 -16.49 1.06 1.69
N ASN A 37 -15.79 0.69 2.76
CA ASN A 37 -16.07 1.07 4.14
C ASN A 37 -14.93 1.85 4.81
N ALA A 38 -13.90 2.25 4.06
CA ALA A 38 -12.79 3.01 4.62
C ALA A 38 -13.21 4.47 4.82
N SER A 39 -13.19 4.92 6.06
CA SER A 39 -13.49 6.31 6.44
C SER A 39 -12.37 7.30 6.05
N TRP A 40 -11.28 6.81 5.44
CA TRP A 40 -10.15 7.60 4.98
C TRP A 40 -10.15 7.64 3.44
N ALA A 41 -10.58 8.76 2.91
CA ALA A 41 -10.41 9.10 1.50
C ALA A 41 -9.17 9.99 1.37
N LEU A 42 -8.23 9.61 0.53
CA LEU A 42 -7.12 10.47 0.19
C LEU A 42 -7.53 11.34 -1.02
N THR A 43 -7.67 12.63 -0.81
CA THR A 43 -7.80 13.60 -1.91
C THR A 43 -6.41 13.89 -2.44
N VAL A 44 -6.19 13.67 -3.73
CA VAL A 44 -4.94 13.97 -4.44
C VAL A 44 -5.08 15.30 -5.13
N ASN A 45 -4.09 16.17 -5.01
CA ASN A 45 -4.16 17.55 -5.54
C ASN A 45 -3.10 17.81 -6.63
N VAL A 46 -1.95 17.15 -6.56
CA VAL A 46 -0.77 17.41 -7.39
C VAL A 46 -0.50 16.28 -8.37
N ILE A 47 -0.49 15.05 -7.86
CA ILE A 47 -0.31 13.85 -8.68
C ILE A 47 -1.66 13.27 -9.07
N SER A 48 -1.69 12.35 -10.05
CA SER A 48 -2.96 11.69 -10.44
C SER A 48 -3.38 10.63 -9.42
N SER A 49 -4.68 10.32 -9.41
CA SER A 49 -5.22 9.24 -8.58
C SER A 49 -4.58 7.88 -8.90
N HIS A 50 -4.26 7.62 -10.17
CA HIS A 50 -3.55 6.40 -10.59
C HIS A 50 -2.14 6.35 -10.01
N GLN A 51 -1.40 7.46 -10.07
CA GLN A 51 -0.06 7.55 -9.49
C GLN A 51 -0.07 7.30 -7.98
N MET A 52 -0.99 7.91 -7.25
CA MET A 52 -1.13 7.70 -5.81
C MET A 52 -1.51 6.24 -5.49
N ALA A 53 -2.43 5.65 -6.24
CA ALA A 53 -2.83 4.25 -6.08
C ALA A 53 -1.66 3.30 -6.33
N THR A 54 -0.85 3.57 -7.36
CA THR A 54 0.35 2.78 -7.68
C THR A 54 1.39 2.88 -6.57
N VAL A 55 1.68 4.08 -6.07
CA VAL A 55 2.62 4.28 -4.95
C VAL A 55 2.12 3.61 -3.67
N PHE A 56 0.83 3.67 -3.39
CA PHE A 56 0.23 2.96 -2.26
C PHE A 56 0.36 1.43 -2.40
N GLN A 57 0.01 0.87 -3.56
CA GLN A 57 0.17 -0.57 -3.79
C GLN A 57 1.64 -0.99 -3.70
N MET A 58 2.55 -0.20 -4.28
CA MET A 58 3.99 -0.40 -4.17
C MET A 58 4.45 -0.40 -2.69
N ALA A 59 3.92 0.50 -1.86
CA ALA A 59 4.25 0.55 -0.45
C ALA A 59 3.84 -0.72 0.30
N ARG A 60 2.67 -1.27 -0.02
CA ARG A 60 2.19 -2.55 0.50
C ARG A 60 3.06 -3.72 0.06
N ASP A 61 3.52 -3.72 -1.20
CA ASP A 61 4.35 -4.79 -1.75
C ASP A 61 5.81 -4.72 -1.28
N ILE A 62 6.33 -3.52 -0.92
CA ILE A 62 7.68 -3.37 -0.34
C ILE A 62 7.73 -3.80 1.14
N TYR A 63 6.71 -3.45 1.92
CA TYR A 63 6.59 -3.78 3.34
C TYR A 63 5.23 -4.45 3.62
N PRO A 64 5.08 -5.74 3.30
CA PRO A 64 3.79 -6.44 3.38
C PRO A 64 3.48 -6.89 4.81
N HIS A 65 2.86 -6.03 5.60
CA HIS A 65 2.42 -6.36 6.96
C HIS A 65 0.91 -6.60 7.00
N ASP A 66 0.47 -7.82 7.23
CA ASP A 66 -0.94 -8.18 7.33
C ASP A 66 -1.64 -7.51 8.52
N GLN A 67 -0.88 -7.25 9.59
CA GLN A 67 -1.39 -6.65 10.83
C GLN A 67 -1.46 -5.12 10.81
N ILE A 68 -0.87 -4.46 9.80
CA ILE A 68 -0.92 -3.01 9.65
C ILE A 68 -2.04 -2.66 8.67
N GLY A 69 -3.01 -1.85 9.12
CA GLY A 69 -4.11 -1.39 8.29
C GLY A 69 -3.65 -0.44 7.16
N ASP A 70 -4.45 -0.36 6.11
CA ASP A 70 -4.17 0.46 4.93
C ASP A 70 -4.06 1.95 5.25
N GLU A 71 -4.76 2.43 6.29
CA GLU A 71 -4.70 3.81 6.77
C GLU A 71 -3.28 4.28 7.10
N TYR A 72 -2.44 3.41 7.67
CA TYR A 72 -1.05 3.73 8.00
C TYR A 72 -0.17 3.87 6.76
N TYR A 73 -0.41 3.05 5.74
CA TYR A 73 0.27 3.17 4.45
C TYR A 73 -0.14 4.44 3.71
N VAL A 74 -1.42 4.81 3.76
CA VAL A 74 -1.90 6.07 3.18
C VAL A 74 -1.21 7.27 3.83
N ILE A 75 -1.11 7.28 5.16
CA ILE A 75 -0.38 8.33 5.88
C ILE A 75 1.09 8.38 5.43
N ALA A 76 1.74 7.22 5.27
CA ALA A 76 3.14 7.13 4.87
C ALA A 76 3.40 7.65 3.45
N VAL A 77 2.47 7.43 2.51
CA VAL A 77 2.65 7.86 1.10
C VAL A 77 2.08 9.24 0.78
N LYS A 78 1.25 9.81 1.66
CA LYS A 78 0.59 11.10 1.43
C LYS A 78 1.55 12.24 1.07
N GLY A 79 2.75 12.23 1.61
CA GLY A 79 3.77 13.26 1.37
C GLY A 79 4.25 13.33 -0.08
N TYR A 80 4.01 12.29 -0.88
CA TYR A 80 4.35 12.29 -2.31
C TYR A 80 3.36 13.06 -3.18
N ASP A 81 2.20 13.47 -2.66
CA ASP A 81 1.27 14.39 -3.32
C ASP A 81 1.77 15.85 -3.18
N SER A 82 2.90 16.16 -3.79
CA SER A 82 3.59 17.44 -3.69
C SER A 82 4.31 17.80 -4.98
N ASP A 83 4.45 19.12 -5.24
CA ASP A 83 5.18 19.61 -6.42
C ASP A 83 6.62 19.12 -6.49
N GLY A 84 7.27 18.95 -5.31
CA GLY A 84 8.65 18.47 -5.25
C GLY A 84 8.81 16.99 -5.62
N ALA A 85 7.76 16.18 -5.51
CA ALA A 85 7.80 14.75 -5.85
C ALA A 85 7.15 14.43 -7.19
N LYS A 86 6.38 15.36 -7.76
CA LYS A 86 5.52 15.16 -8.92
C LYS A 86 6.21 14.48 -10.10
N ASP A 87 7.34 15.01 -10.53
CA ASP A 87 8.03 14.51 -11.73
C ASP A 87 8.63 13.13 -11.48
N MET A 88 9.28 12.93 -10.33
CA MET A 88 9.80 11.62 -9.92
C MET A 88 8.68 10.57 -9.85
N ILE A 89 7.53 10.91 -9.28
CA ILE A 89 6.38 9.98 -9.21
C ILE A 89 5.83 9.69 -10.61
N ALA A 90 5.69 10.71 -11.45
CA ALA A 90 5.17 10.53 -12.81
C ALA A 90 6.08 9.61 -13.64
N GLU A 91 7.39 9.84 -13.62
CA GLU A 91 8.36 9.03 -14.36
C GLU A 91 8.47 7.62 -13.79
N GLY A 92 8.53 7.48 -12.47
CA GLY A 92 8.67 6.18 -11.80
C GLY A 92 7.44 5.28 -11.98
N VAL A 93 6.24 5.85 -11.86
CA VAL A 93 5.00 5.10 -12.09
C VAL A 93 4.86 4.71 -13.55
N ALA A 94 5.18 5.62 -14.50
CA ALA A 94 5.16 5.29 -15.92
C ALA A 94 6.14 4.15 -16.26
N ALA A 95 7.34 4.15 -15.69
CA ALA A 95 8.31 3.07 -15.87
C ALA A 95 7.80 1.73 -15.31
N LEU A 96 7.14 1.75 -14.15
CA LEU A 96 6.56 0.56 -13.53
C LEU A 96 5.38 0.02 -14.34
N ASP A 97 4.50 0.89 -14.82
CA ASP A 97 3.38 0.51 -15.70
C ASP A 97 3.88 -0.06 -17.04
N ASN A 98 4.90 0.53 -17.64
CA ASN A 98 5.53 0.00 -18.86
C ASN A 98 6.11 -1.41 -18.63
N SER A 99 6.71 -1.64 -17.46
CA SER A 99 7.23 -2.97 -17.10
C SER A 99 6.10 -3.99 -16.93
N ALA A 100 4.98 -3.58 -16.34
CA ALA A 100 3.78 -4.41 -16.23
C ALA A 100 3.18 -4.72 -17.61
N GLN A 101 3.13 -3.74 -18.51
CA GLN A 101 2.67 -3.92 -19.88
C GLN A 101 3.56 -4.87 -20.67
N ALA A 102 4.86 -4.79 -20.53
CA ALA A 102 5.81 -5.74 -21.13
C ALA A 102 5.61 -7.16 -20.61
N ALA A 103 5.11 -7.33 -19.37
CA ALA A 103 4.73 -8.62 -18.78
C ALA A 103 3.31 -9.08 -19.16
N GLY A 104 2.56 -8.30 -19.97
CA GLY A 104 1.23 -8.67 -20.49
C GLY A 104 0.05 -8.17 -19.63
N PHE A 105 0.26 -7.27 -18.70
CA PHE A 105 -0.77 -6.62 -17.89
C PHE A 105 -1.13 -5.23 -18.45
N ALA A 106 -2.26 -4.66 -18.04
CA ALA A 106 -2.64 -3.31 -18.47
C ALA A 106 -1.78 -2.22 -17.82
N ASP A 107 -1.50 -2.37 -16.54
CA ASP A 107 -0.68 -1.50 -15.70
C ASP A 107 -0.25 -2.28 -14.44
N TYR A 108 0.52 -1.66 -13.55
CA TYR A 108 0.97 -2.29 -12.30
C TYR A 108 -0.20 -2.68 -11.38
N LEU A 109 -1.23 -1.86 -11.28
CA LEU A 109 -2.41 -2.15 -10.43
C LEU A 109 -3.23 -3.33 -10.94
N SER A 110 -3.14 -3.67 -12.22
CA SER A 110 -3.83 -4.81 -12.82
C SER A 110 -3.11 -6.15 -12.60
N VAL A 111 -1.87 -6.12 -12.06
CA VAL A 111 -1.12 -7.34 -11.72
C VAL A 111 -1.75 -8.00 -10.49
N GLY A 112 -2.43 -9.12 -10.69
CA GLY A 112 -3.26 -9.74 -9.65
C GLY A 112 -2.47 -10.41 -8.52
N TRP A 113 -1.29 -10.96 -8.80
CA TRP A 113 -0.50 -11.70 -7.82
C TRP A 113 0.64 -10.85 -7.27
N GLU A 114 0.76 -10.82 -5.94
CA GLU A 114 1.86 -10.13 -5.23
C GLU A 114 3.23 -10.59 -5.73
N SER A 115 3.42 -11.91 -5.91
CA SER A 115 4.69 -12.45 -6.40
C SER A 115 5.11 -11.91 -7.77
N ASP A 116 4.16 -11.55 -8.63
CA ASP A 116 4.46 -10.97 -9.94
C ASP A 116 4.73 -9.46 -9.81
N ARG A 117 4.02 -8.75 -8.93
CA ARG A 117 4.33 -7.35 -8.60
C ARG A 117 5.73 -7.21 -7.97
N VAL A 118 6.08 -8.11 -7.05
CA VAL A 118 7.43 -8.14 -6.43
C VAL A 118 8.53 -8.33 -7.48
N LYS A 119 8.33 -9.18 -8.49
CA LYS A 119 9.31 -9.32 -9.59
C LYS A 119 9.52 -8.01 -10.36
N LEU A 120 8.43 -7.27 -10.64
CA LEU A 120 8.51 -5.96 -11.30
C LEU A 120 9.25 -4.95 -10.43
N LEU A 121 8.98 -4.93 -9.13
CA LEU A 121 9.68 -4.05 -8.17
C LEU A 121 11.16 -4.40 -8.04
N THR A 122 11.50 -5.68 -7.98
CA THR A 122 12.89 -6.16 -7.92
C THR A 122 13.68 -5.72 -9.17
N ALA A 123 13.05 -5.74 -10.35
CA ALA A 123 13.71 -5.30 -11.58
C ALA A 123 14.05 -3.80 -11.58
N MET A 124 13.44 -2.99 -10.73
CA MET A 124 13.68 -1.55 -10.62
C MET A 124 14.28 -1.11 -9.27
N GLU A 125 14.70 -2.05 -8.43
CA GLU A 125 15.14 -1.75 -7.05
C GLU A 125 16.32 -0.76 -6.97
N GLU A 126 17.19 -0.72 -7.97
CA GLU A 126 18.32 0.20 -8.03
C GLU A 126 17.93 1.63 -8.52
N THR A 127 16.68 1.85 -8.90
CA THR A 127 16.24 3.18 -9.37
C THR A 127 16.06 4.16 -8.23
N GLY A 128 16.32 5.45 -8.49
CA GLY A 128 16.10 6.52 -7.53
C GLY A 128 14.66 6.60 -7.06
N PHE A 129 13.69 6.32 -7.94
CA PHE A 129 12.27 6.24 -7.59
C PHE A 129 12.02 5.17 -6.52
N PHE A 130 12.43 3.92 -6.76
CA PHE A 130 12.24 2.83 -5.80
C PHE A 130 12.91 3.14 -4.46
N GLN A 131 14.18 3.56 -4.48
CA GLN A 131 14.94 3.86 -3.27
C GLN A 131 14.33 5.02 -2.46
N THR A 132 13.77 6.03 -3.14
CA THR A 132 13.08 7.15 -2.47
C THR A 132 11.80 6.66 -1.78
N ILE A 133 10.96 5.87 -2.47
CA ILE A 133 9.74 5.32 -1.88
C ILE A 133 10.10 4.39 -0.71
N ARG A 134 11.01 3.43 -0.90
CA ARG A 134 11.45 2.50 0.14
C ARG A 134 12.01 3.21 1.37
N GLY A 135 12.90 4.18 1.17
CA GLY A 135 13.49 4.96 2.27
C GLY A 135 12.46 5.81 3.00
N GLY A 136 11.54 6.44 2.26
CA GLY A 136 10.45 7.24 2.85
C GLY A 136 9.48 6.40 3.69
N LEU A 137 9.23 5.15 3.30
CA LEU A 137 8.38 4.23 4.05
C LEU A 137 8.98 3.83 5.41
N ILE A 138 10.31 3.73 5.53
CA ILE A 138 10.94 3.42 6.82
C ILE A 138 10.52 4.43 7.90
N THR A 139 10.54 5.71 7.58
CA THR A 139 10.11 6.76 8.52
C THR A 139 8.61 6.98 8.47
N GLY A 140 8.01 6.98 7.29
CA GLY A 140 6.58 7.26 7.09
C GLY A 140 5.67 6.21 7.72
N LEU A 141 6.06 4.93 7.70
CA LEU A 141 5.26 3.85 8.26
C LEU A 141 5.63 3.57 9.72
N TYR A 142 6.92 3.30 10.00
CA TYR A 142 7.32 2.83 11.32
C TYR A 142 7.49 3.92 12.38
N ASN A 143 7.54 5.20 12.01
CA ASN A 143 7.55 6.31 12.97
C ASN A 143 6.15 6.74 13.42
N GLN A 144 5.11 6.09 12.94
CA GLN A 144 3.74 6.31 13.42
C GLN A 144 3.56 5.63 14.78
N LYS A 145 3.32 6.41 15.83
CA LYS A 145 3.18 5.87 17.20
C LYS A 145 2.08 4.82 17.35
N ALA A 146 1.05 4.91 16.53
CA ALA A 146 -0.04 3.93 16.52
C ALA A 146 0.37 2.55 15.97
N VAL A 147 1.46 2.48 15.19
CA VAL A 147 2.00 1.21 14.66
C VAL A 147 2.90 0.50 15.68
N TRP A 148 3.52 1.23 16.61
CA TRP A 148 4.47 0.67 17.58
C TRP A 148 3.92 -0.50 18.41
N PRO A 149 2.72 -0.39 19.01
CA PRO A 149 2.16 -1.49 19.80
C PRO A 149 1.89 -2.76 18.96
N ILE A 150 1.65 -2.60 17.64
CA ILE A 150 1.42 -3.74 16.73
C ILE A 150 2.66 -4.61 16.64
N PHE A 151 3.87 -4.01 16.75
CA PHE A 151 5.16 -4.68 16.77
C PHE A 151 5.69 -4.97 18.19
N GLY A 152 4.92 -4.65 19.23
CA GLY A 152 5.36 -4.82 20.60
C GLY A 152 6.37 -3.77 21.08
N TYR A 153 6.58 -2.68 20.32
CA TYR A 153 7.44 -1.58 20.75
C TYR A 153 6.68 -0.63 21.67
N GLU A 154 7.17 -0.46 22.89
CA GLU A 154 6.53 0.35 23.95
C GLU A 154 6.71 1.87 23.76
N GLY A 155 7.53 2.28 22.81
CA GLY A 155 7.85 3.68 22.54
C GLY A 155 9.20 4.12 23.11
N GLU A 156 9.52 5.39 22.86
CA GLU A 156 10.77 6.00 23.30
C GLU A 156 10.88 6.09 24.83
N SER A 157 12.00 5.64 25.39
CA SER A 157 12.26 5.65 26.84
C SER A 157 12.29 7.05 27.45
N PHE A 158 12.58 8.10 26.66
CA PHE A 158 12.61 9.48 27.11
C PHE A 158 11.27 9.92 27.74
N SER A 159 10.15 9.64 27.08
CA SER A 159 8.81 9.98 27.58
C SER A 159 8.37 9.15 28.78
N GLN A 160 9.14 8.09 29.11
CA GLN A 160 8.83 7.10 30.14
C GLN A 160 9.88 7.09 31.27
N GLY A 161 10.63 8.16 31.45
CA GLY A 161 11.60 8.33 32.54
C GLY A 161 13.03 7.93 32.20
N GLY A 162 13.35 7.62 30.95
CA GLY A 162 14.70 7.28 30.49
C GLY A 162 15.00 5.79 30.48
N TYR A 163 16.28 5.43 30.32
CA TYR A 163 16.75 4.05 30.14
C TYR A 163 17.21 3.36 31.43
N ILE A 164 17.24 4.05 32.57
CA ILE A 164 17.85 3.48 33.80
C ILE A 164 17.14 2.19 34.24
N ASP A 165 15.80 2.17 34.16
CA ASP A 165 14.98 1.04 34.59
C ASP A 165 14.16 0.41 33.42
N ARG A 166 14.57 0.66 32.17
CA ARG A 166 13.82 0.23 30.97
C ARG A 166 14.74 -0.20 29.83
N GLY A 167 14.16 -0.90 28.86
CA GLY A 167 14.83 -1.29 27.62
C GLY A 167 15.69 -2.54 27.73
N PHE A 168 15.52 -3.32 28.78
CA PHE A 168 16.31 -4.54 29.01
C PHE A 168 15.71 -5.78 28.34
N ASP A 169 14.39 -5.82 28.19
CA ASP A 169 13.63 -6.96 27.68
C ASP A 169 12.67 -6.56 26.54
N ASP A 170 12.97 -5.50 25.79
CA ASP A 170 12.11 -4.97 24.72
C ASP A 170 12.01 -5.91 23.51
N ILE A 171 12.92 -6.87 23.41
CA ILE A 171 13.00 -7.85 22.33
C ILE A 171 12.88 -9.24 22.94
N ASN A 172 11.82 -9.97 22.58
CA ASN A 172 11.55 -11.33 23.06
C ASN A 172 11.58 -12.42 21.96
N TRP A 173 12.08 -12.07 20.77
CA TRP A 173 12.14 -13.00 19.63
C TRP A 173 13.57 -13.48 19.29
N LEU A 174 14.57 -13.17 20.13
CA LEU A 174 15.95 -13.64 19.99
C LEU A 174 16.14 -14.99 20.68
#